data_8c9f22fb75d69d84b0905149183604ce
#
_entry.id   8c9f22fb75d69d84b0905149183604ce
#
_cell.length_a   1.000
_cell.length_b   1.000
_cell.length_c   1.000
_cell.angle_alpha   90.00
_cell.angle_beta   90.00
_cell.angle_gamma   90.00
#
_symmetry.space_group_name_H-M   'P 1'
#
loop_
_entity.id
_entity.type
_entity.pdbx_description
1 polymer ?
#
loop_
_entity_poly.entity_id
_entity_poly.type
_entity_poly.pdbx_seq_one_letter_code
_entity_poly.pdbx_strand_id
1 'polypeptide(L)'
;MQIWNTIVILATTLVFAEPQSEVTLIDGSQFAGEVNELSDDNLKFTSDGQTKALAIEQLQTINLSDANAEVPPNNKFAIQLHDGSTIHASNVLATATNARATIAEELSYRLKSDSISSIQFRQLTEEAQQDYNAILEADSAGDVLIVLRPSGAIDELEGIIERVDEQAVTFNFDGDRIPVELSKLAGIKLLKPGSLEVAKTICQIHDLQGNLWQARRLTWKSEENSLSFETGLGDSITLGLENIQQLRFASSNIAYLSDLEPERAEWTPYLTGRLIRNRLTQLYAPVKDRNTNGGELIIGEQTFSKGLSLRSKTELVYRLTDEFNHLHLTAGLAEESKGRGHLELIILGDNRQLFKDFLTDPEDIRVLDLDITGVRRLSITVDYGKNLDIGDLLNLGDGKLIK
;
A
#
# COMPACT_ATOMS: atom_id res chain seq x y z
N MET A 1 -70.81 4.38 -30.26
CA MET A 1 -69.43 4.50 -30.78
C MET A 1 -68.51 4.62 -29.58
N GLN A 2 -68.01 3.48 -29.05
CA GLN A 2 -67.16 3.41 -27.88
C GLN A 2 -65.72 3.35 -28.35
N ILE A 3 -64.91 4.32 -27.96
CA ILE A 3 -63.48 4.41 -28.25
C ILE A 3 -62.75 3.76 -27.06
N TRP A 4 -62.10 2.65 -27.31
CA TRP A 4 -61.21 2.01 -26.35
C TRP A 4 -59.83 2.66 -26.46
N ASN A 5 -59.38 3.31 -25.40
CA ASN A 5 -58.03 3.79 -25.23
C ASN A 5 -57.16 2.62 -24.75
N THR A 6 -56.28 2.13 -25.59
CA THR A 6 -55.24 1.15 -25.22
C THR A 6 -54.06 1.91 -24.61
N ILE A 7 -53.83 1.78 -23.29
CA ILE A 7 -52.64 2.29 -22.62
C ILE A 7 -51.53 1.27 -22.84
N VAL A 8 -50.52 1.65 -23.62
CA VAL A 8 -49.27 0.88 -23.74
C VAL A 8 -48.36 1.31 -22.59
N ILE A 9 -48.20 0.43 -21.59
CA ILE A 9 -47.20 0.61 -20.52
C ILE A 9 -45.84 0.13 -21.10
N LEU A 10 -44.97 1.09 -21.43
CA LEU A 10 -43.55 0.78 -21.70
C LEU A 10 -42.90 0.47 -20.33
N ALA A 11 -42.65 -0.80 -20.08
CA ALA A 11 -41.77 -1.23 -18.99
C ALA A 11 -40.30 -0.95 -19.41
N THR A 12 -39.74 0.15 -18.97
CA THR A 12 -38.29 0.36 -19.00
C THR A 12 -37.66 -0.54 -17.96
N THR A 13 -37.09 -1.66 -18.38
CA THR A 13 -36.14 -2.44 -17.56
C THR A 13 -34.92 -1.58 -17.32
N LEU A 14 -34.78 -1.06 -16.11
CA LEU A 14 -33.52 -0.54 -15.62
C LEU A 14 -32.55 -1.73 -15.55
N VAL A 15 -31.67 -1.85 -16.51
CA VAL A 15 -30.50 -2.72 -16.41
C VAL A 15 -29.58 -2.01 -15.42
N PHE A 16 -29.56 -2.47 -14.17
CA PHE A 16 -28.48 -2.13 -13.26
C PHE A 16 -27.23 -2.78 -13.84
N ALA A 17 -26.27 -1.96 -14.24
CA ALA A 17 -24.94 -2.45 -14.57
C ALA A 17 -24.40 -3.13 -13.31
N GLU A 18 -24.07 -4.41 -13.38
CA GLU A 18 -23.36 -5.09 -12.29
C GLU A 18 -22.02 -4.36 -12.07
N PRO A 19 -21.55 -4.24 -10.82
CA PRO A 19 -20.27 -3.60 -10.55
C PRO A 19 -19.18 -4.35 -11.32
N GLN A 20 -18.58 -3.65 -12.29
CA GLN A 20 -17.51 -4.21 -13.10
C GLN A 20 -16.21 -4.10 -12.30
N SER A 21 -15.50 -5.21 -12.16
CA SER A 21 -14.14 -5.20 -11.64
C SER A 21 -13.19 -4.52 -12.63
N GLU A 22 -12.23 -3.77 -12.13
CA GLU A 22 -11.16 -3.18 -12.94
C GLU A 22 -9.85 -3.91 -12.67
N VAL A 23 -9.25 -4.46 -13.72
CA VAL A 23 -7.96 -5.15 -13.67
C VAL A 23 -6.89 -4.26 -14.27
N THR A 24 -5.85 -3.95 -13.51
CA THR A 24 -4.66 -3.23 -13.98
C THR A 24 -3.48 -4.20 -14.06
N LEU A 25 -2.81 -4.24 -15.20
CA LEU A 25 -1.60 -5.01 -15.42
C LEU A 25 -0.35 -4.21 -15.05
N ILE A 26 0.78 -4.92 -14.88
CA ILE A 26 2.07 -4.30 -14.57
C ILE A 26 2.59 -3.37 -15.68
N ASP A 27 2.17 -3.58 -16.93
CA ASP A 27 2.48 -2.69 -18.06
C ASP A 27 1.60 -1.44 -18.13
N GLY A 28 0.69 -1.25 -17.15
CA GLY A 28 -0.25 -0.15 -17.08
C GLY A 28 -1.54 -0.35 -17.89
N SER A 29 -1.70 -1.46 -18.59
CA SER A 29 -2.95 -1.78 -19.29
C SER A 29 -4.08 -1.98 -18.30
N GLN A 30 -5.27 -1.44 -18.61
CA GLN A 30 -6.46 -1.52 -17.77
C GLN A 30 -7.61 -2.17 -18.53
N PHE A 31 -8.36 -3.02 -17.84
CA PHE A 31 -9.51 -3.74 -18.37
C PHE A 31 -10.66 -3.71 -17.37
N ALA A 32 -11.85 -3.29 -17.81
CA ALA A 32 -13.07 -3.41 -17.04
C ALA A 32 -13.83 -4.68 -17.46
N GLY A 33 -14.39 -5.40 -16.50
CA GLY A 33 -15.15 -6.64 -16.79
C GLY A 33 -15.44 -7.46 -15.53
N GLU A 34 -15.60 -8.76 -15.71
CA GLU A 34 -15.98 -9.70 -14.66
C GLU A 34 -14.84 -10.70 -14.38
N VAL A 35 -14.48 -10.85 -13.10
CA VAL A 35 -13.57 -11.89 -12.64
C VAL A 35 -14.34 -13.21 -12.50
N ASN A 36 -13.94 -14.21 -13.26
CA ASN A 36 -14.60 -15.52 -13.25
C ASN A 36 -13.90 -16.51 -12.28
N GLU A 37 -12.57 -16.50 -12.28
CA GLU A 37 -11.76 -17.39 -11.44
C GLU A 37 -10.41 -16.73 -11.15
N LEU A 38 -9.92 -16.89 -9.94
CA LEU A 38 -8.59 -16.46 -9.54
C LEU A 38 -7.93 -17.57 -8.72
N SER A 39 -6.70 -17.89 -9.05
CA SER A 39 -5.87 -18.91 -8.39
C SER A 39 -4.48 -18.36 -8.11
N ASP A 40 -3.60 -19.18 -7.54
CA ASP A 40 -2.19 -18.82 -7.27
C ASP A 40 -1.40 -18.52 -8.57
N ASP A 41 -1.84 -19.05 -9.72
CA ASP A 41 -1.09 -18.96 -10.98
C ASP A 41 -1.74 -18.03 -12.02
N ASN A 42 -3.07 -17.91 -12.01
CA ASN A 42 -3.78 -17.20 -13.07
C ASN A 42 -5.12 -16.60 -12.65
N LEU A 43 -5.50 -15.57 -13.41
CA LEU A 43 -6.81 -14.92 -13.41
C LEU A 43 -7.55 -15.27 -14.69
N LYS A 44 -8.80 -15.75 -14.61
CA LYS A 44 -9.74 -15.77 -15.75
C LYS A 44 -10.68 -14.58 -15.64
N PHE A 45 -10.68 -13.75 -16.64
CA PHE A 45 -11.37 -12.48 -16.68
C PHE A 45 -12.13 -12.29 -17.99
N THR A 46 -13.38 -11.87 -17.92
CA THR A 46 -14.22 -11.60 -19.10
C THR A 46 -14.39 -10.11 -19.29
N SER A 47 -13.91 -9.58 -20.43
CA SER A 47 -14.06 -8.19 -20.85
C SER A 47 -14.59 -8.19 -22.29
N ASP A 48 -15.57 -7.33 -22.60
CA ASP A 48 -16.19 -7.20 -23.92
C ASP A 48 -16.67 -8.55 -24.49
N GLY A 49 -17.17 -9.44 -23.63
CA GLY A 49 -17.66 -10.78 -24.01
C GLY A 49 -16.58 -11.79 -24.35
N GLN A 50 -15.30 -11.47 -24.14
CA GLN A 50 -14.16 -12.36 -24.35
C GLN A 50 -13.52 -12.73 -23.02
N THR A 51 -13.40 -14.01 -22.74
CA THR A 51 -12.66 -14.50 -21.56
C THR A 51 -11.18 -14.64 -21.90
N LYS A 52 -10.33 -13.98 -21.08
CA LYS A 52 -8.88 -14.03 -21.16
C LYS A 52 -8.34 -14.74 -19.91
N ALA A 53 -7.23 -15.44 -20.06
CA ALA A 53 -6.42 -15.92 -18.94
C ALA A 53 -5.16 -15.05 -18.84
N LEU A 54 -4.93 -14.49 -17.64
CA LEU A 54 -3.80 -13.63 -17.34
C LEU A 54 -2.97 -14.30 -16.24
N ALA A 55 -1.66 -14.34 -16.40
CA ALA A 55 -0.79 -14.86 -15.35
C ALA A 55 -0.76 -13.89 -14.14
N ILE A 56 -0.65 -14.44 -12.93
CA ILE A 56 -0.60 -13.62 -11.70
C ILE A 56 0.56 -12.62 -11.73
N GLU A 57 1.69 -12.99 -12.30
CA GLU A 57 2.88 -12.14 -12.45
C GLU A 57 2.64 -10.91 -13.33
N GLN A 58 1.60 -10.91 -14.15
CA GLN A 58 1.20 -9.79 -15.00
C GLN A 58 0.25 -8.82 -14.30
N LEU A 59 -0.32 -9.21 -13.14
CA LEU A 59 -1.31 -8.43 -12.44
C LEU A 59 -0.63 -7.41 -11.51
N GLN A 60 -1.13 -6.19 -11.52
CA GLN A 60 -0.81 -5.16 -10.54
C GLN A 60 -1.93 -5.03 -9.51
N THR A 61 -3.16 -4.78 -9.97
CA THR A 61 -4.33 -4.64 -9.08
C THR A 61 -5.59 -5.22 -9.70
N ILE A 62 -6.52 -5.65 -8.84
CA ILE A 62 -7.91 -5.90 -9.17
C ILE A 62 -8.76 -5.06 -8.22
N ASN A 63 -9.46 -4.06 -8.74
CA ASN A 63 -10.42 -3.25 -7.99
C ASN A 63 -11.80 -3.92 -8.09
N LEU A 64 -12.42 -4.22 -6.96
CA LEU A 64 -13.72 -4.88 -6.86
C LEU A 64 -14.81 -3.93 -6.39
N SER A 65 -14.43 -2.81 -5.75
CA SER A 65 -15.34 -1.80 -5.25
C SER A 65 -14.69 -0.43 -5.28
N ASP A 66 -15.44 0.58 -5.70
CA ASP A 66 -15.06 2.00 -5.62
C ASP A 66 -15.37 2.61 -4.22
N ALA A 67 -15.99 1.83 -3.32
CA ALA A 67 -16.28 2.28 -1.98
C ALA A 67 -14.99 2.47 -1.18
N ASN A 68 -14.91 3.58 -0.45
CA ASN A 68 -13.80 3.80 0.47
C ASN A 68 -13.87 2.79 1.61
N ALA A 69 -12.72 2.20 1.94
CA ALA A 69 -12.62 1.37 3.13
C ALA A 69 -12.69 2.23 4.38
N GLU A 70 -13.57 1.87 5.31
CA GLU A 70 -13.71 2.56 6.59
C GLU A 70 -13.65 1.55 7.74
N VAL A 71 -12.81 1.83 8.74
CA VAL A 71 -12.79 1.04 9.97
C VAL A 71 -14.07 1.33 10.75
N PRO A 72 -14.92 0.30 11.01
CA PRO A 72 -16.16 0.52 11.77
C PRO A 72 -15.87 1.15 13.14
N PRO A 73 -16.67 2.12 13.61
CA PRO A 73 -16.42 2.85 14.86
C PRO A 73 -16.30 1.97 16.11
N ASN A 74 -16.90 0.77 16.06
CA ASN A 74 -16.83 -0.21 17.14
C ASN A 74 -15.54 -1.04 17.12
N ASN A 75 -14.80 -1.06 16.00
CA ASN A 75 -13.57 -1.81 15.86
C ASN A 75 -12.39 -1.01 16.44
N LYS A 76 -12.28 -1.06 17.77
CA LYS A 76 -11.31 -0.29 18.55
C LYS A 76 -9.94 -0.96 18.64
N PHE A 77 -9.90 -2.27 18.39
CA PHE A 77 -8.67 -3.06 18.46
C PHE A 77 -8.01 -3.11 17.10
N ALA A 78 -6.71 -2.83 17.05
CA ALA A 78 -5.91 -3.09 15.85
C ALA A 78 -4.94 -4.24 16.15
N ILE A 79 -5.08 -5.33 15.43
CA ILE A 79 -4.27 -6.54 15.56
C ILE A 79 -3.28 -6.54 14.40
N GLN A 80 -1.99 -6.58 14.69
CA GLN A 80 -0.95 -6.78 13.70
C GLN A 80 -0.45 -8.22 13.76
N LEU A 81 -0.23 -8.82 12.59
CA LEU A 81 0.37 -10.15 12.47
C LEU A 81 1.85 -10.01 12.07
N HIS A 82 2.63 -11.06 12.34
CA HIS A 82 4.06 -11.10 11.99
C HIS A 82 4.33 -11.10 10.48
N ASP A 83 3.32 -11.32 9.62
CA ASP A 83 3.43 -11.19 8.17
C ASP A 83 3.13 -9.78 7.64
N GLY A 84 2.73 -8.85 8.51
CA GLY A 84 2.34 -7.49 8.17
C GLY A 84 0.84 -7.32 7.90
N SER A 85 0.01 -8.36 8.10
CA SER A 85 -1.44 -8.21 8.07
C SER A 85 -1.91 -7.34 9.25
N THR A 86 -2.94 -6.51 9.00
CA THR A 86 -3.57 -5.66 10.03
C THR A 86 -5.08 -5.89 10.04
N ILE A 87 -5.64 -6.17 11.20
CA ILE A 87 -7.06 -6.51 11.39
C ILE A 87 -7.67 -5.58 12.42
N HIS A 88 -8.76 -4.92 12.07
CA HIS A 88 -9.54 -4.09 12.99
C HIS A 88 -10.71 -4.87 13.57
N ALA A 89 -10.78 -4.97 14.88
CA ALA A 89 -11.76 -5.81 15.59
C ALA A 89 -12.52 -5.02 16.67
N SER A 90 -13.76 -5.42 16.91
CA SER A 90 -14.58 -4.94 18.04
C SER A 90 -14.24 -5.64 19.35
N ASN A 91 -13.73 -6.89 19.27
CA ASN A 91 -13.29 -7.68 20.41
C ASN A 91 -12.17 -8.65 20.02
N VAL A 92 -11.28 -8.94 20.95
CA VAL A 92 -10.19 -9.90 20.79
C VAL A 92 -10.10 -10.79 22.03
N LEU A 93 -10.14 -12.09 21.80
CA LEU A 93 -9.88 -13.10 22.83
C LEU A 93 -8.66 -13.91 22.39
N ALA A 94 -7.64 -14.01 23.24
CA ALA A 94 -6.45 -14.79 22.93
C ALA A 94 -6.05 -15.67 24.13
N THR A 95 -5.62 -16.88 23.83
CA THR A 95 -5.02 -17.85 24.75
C THR A 95 -3.60 -18.14 24.29
N ALA A 96 -2.89 -19.06 24.92
CA ALA A 96 -1.54 -19.43 24.50
C ALA A 96 -1.44 -19.98 23.05
N THR A 97 -2.51 -20.50 22.47
CA THR A 97 -2.46 -21.18 21.16
C THR A 97 -3.39 -20.60 20.10
N ASN A 98 -4.50 -20.02 20.52
CA ASN A 98 -5.55 -19.57 19.61
C ASN A 98 -6.06 -18.19 19.99
N ALA A 99 -6.32 -17.37 18.97
CA ALA A 99 -6.96 -16.09 19.11
C ALA A 99 -8.24 -16.04 18.26
N ARG A 100 -9.19 -15.23 18.69
CA ARG A 100 -10.40 -14.89 17.96
C ARG A 100 -10.54 -13.38 17.90
N ALA A 101 -10.58 -12.84 16.68
CA ALA A 101 -10.88 -11.45 16.40
C ALA A 101 -12.34 -11.34 15.94
N THR A 102 -13.20 -10.62 16.66
CA THR A 102 -14.59 -10.37 16.28
C THR A 102 -14.68 -9.02 15.58
N ILE A 103 -15.17 -9.01 14.35
CA ILE A 103 -15.30 -7.78 13.52
C ILE A 103 -16.71 -7.23 13.64
N ALA A 104 -17.73 -8.10 13.50
CA ALA A 104 -19.16 -7.80 13.66
C ALA A 104 -19.83 -8.97 14.41
N GLU A 105 -21.11 -8.82 14.76
CA GLU A 105 -21.83 -9.81 15.57
C GLU A 105 -21.69 -11.25 15.05
N GLU A 106 -21.69 -11.45 13.72
CA GLU A 106 -21.60 -12.78 13.11
C GLU A 106 -20.26 -13.05 12.41
N LEU A 107 -19.36 -12.04 12.33
CA LEU A 107 -18.09 -12.14 11.62
C LEU A 107 -16.92 -12.18 12.61
N SER A 108 -16.24 -13.32 12.69
CA SER A 108 -15.01 -13.46 13.47
C SER A 108 -13.98 -14.30 12.75
N TYR A 109 -12.71 -13.92 12.91
CA TYR A 109 -11.57 -14.67 12.40
C TYR A 109 -10.89 -15.45 13.51
N ARG A 110 -10.48 -16.67 13.18
CA ARG A 110 -9.65 -17.50 14.05
C ARG A 110 -8.21 -17.42 13.58
N LEU A 111 -7.32 -17.07 14.48
CA LEU A 111 -5.89 -16.92 14.24
C LEU A 111 -5.12 -17.82 15.21
N LYS A 112 -3.92 -18.19 14.85
CA LYS A 112 -2.95 -18.73 15.80
C LYS A 112 -2.42 -17.59 16.65
N SER A 113 -2.27 -17.78 17.96
CA SER A 113 -1.76 -16.71 18.83
C SER A 113 -0.31 -16.32 18.50
N ASP A 114 0.49 -17.27 18.06
CA ASP A 114 1.87 -17.05 17.61
C ASP A 114 1.98 -16.30 16.25
N SER A 115 0.85 -16.16 15.53
CA SER A 115 0.79 -15.28 14.35
C SER A 115 0.73 -13.80 14.70
N ILE A 116 0.28 -13.44 15.90
CA ILE A 116 0.04 -12.06 16.33
C ILE A 116 1.35 -11.43 16.79
N SER A 117 1.68 -10.25 16.25
CA SER A 117 2.83 -9.45 16.67
C SER A 117 2.47 -8.39 17.70
N SER A 118 1.27 -7.79 17.59
CA SER A 118 0.78 -6.81 18.55
C SER A 118 -0.74 -6.67 18.53
N ILE A 119 -1.30 -6.19 19.63
CA ILE A 119 -2.71 -5.79 19.72
C ILE A 119 -2.75 -4.40 20.36
N GLN A 120 -3.21 -3.41 19.61
CA GLN A 120 -3.52 -2.08 20.14
C GLN A 120 -4.97 -2.07 20.59
N PHE A 121 -5.24 -1.66 21.83
CA PHE A 121 -6.57 -1.75 22.46
C PHE A 121 -7.44 -0.50 22.28
N ARG A 122 -6.87 0.59 21.76
CA ARG A 122 -7.59 1.86 21.55
C ARG A 122 -6.86 2.79 20.61
N GLN A 123 -7.57 3.81 20.16
CA GLN A 123 -6.92 4.93 19.49
C GLN A 123 -6.10 5.72 20.48
N LEU A 124 -4.91 6.14 20.09
CA LEU A 124 -3.97 6.94 20.86
C LEU A 124 -3.89 8.36 20.30
N THR A 125 -3.39 9.31 21.09
CA THR A 125 -2.99 10.61 20.57
C THR A 125 -1.77 10.45 19.66
N GLU A 126 -1.47 11.44 18.83
CA GLU A 126 -0.34 11.37 17.89
C GLU A 126 0.99 11.13 18.60
N GLU A 127 1.23 11.83 19.73
CA GLU A 127 2.44 11.64 20.55
C GLU A 127 2.51 10.22 21.14
N ALA A 128 1.42 9.74 21.76
CA ALA A 128 1.36 8.40 22.32
C ALA A 128 1.48 7.30 21.23
N GLN A 129 1.00 7.56 20.01
CA GLN A 129 1.16 6.63 18.88
C GLN A 129 2.61 6.55 18.41
N GLN A 130 3.37 7.66 18.45
CA GLN A 130 4.80 7.65 18.14
C GLN A 130 5.58 6.80 19.16
N ASP A 131 5.31 6.99 20.46
CA ASP A 131 5.93 6.19 21.52
C ASP A 131 5.55 4.71 21.41
N TYR A 132 4.27 4.41 21.13
CA TYR A 132 3.79 3.06 20.91
C TYR A 132 4.51 2.37 19.74
N ASN A 133 4.66 3.05 18.62
CA ASN A 133 5.37 2.52 17.45
C ASN A 133 6.85 2.28 17.75
N ALA A 134 7.50 3.17 18.50
CA ALA A 134 8.90 3.00 18.93
C ALA A 134 9.08 1.73 19.77
N ILE A 135 8.12 1.41 20.67
CA ILE A 135 8.14 0.17 21.46
C ILE A 135 7.97 -1.05 20.56
N LEU A 136 7.09 -0.97 19.55
CA LEU A 136 6.90 -2.07 18.59
C LEU A 136 8.15 -2.36 17.77
N GLU A 137 8.92 -1.35 17.40
CA GLU A 137 10.17 -1.46 16.62
C GLU A 137 11.37 -1.90 17.46
N ALA A 138 11.39 -1.62 18.76
CA ALA A 138 12.50 -1.97 19.64
C ALA A 138 12.60 -3.49 19.83
N ASP A 139 13.82 -4.00 20.01
CA ASP A 139 14.03 -5.40 20.42
C ASP A 139 13.52 -5.63 21.84
N SER A 140 12.91 -6.80 22.09
CA SER A 140 12.47 -7.21 23.41
C SER A 140 12.85 -8.67 23.68
N ALA A 141 13.14 -8.99 24.95
CA ALA A 141 13.50 -10.35 25.35
C ALA A 141 12.25 -11.23 25.65
N GLY A 142 11.08 -10.61 25.80
CA GLY A 142 9.80 -11.25 26.09
C GLY A 142 8.63 -10.49 25.45
N ASP A 143 7.43 -10.88 25.83
CA ASP A 143 6.25 -10.08 25.49
C ASP A 143 6.27 -8.76 26.24
N VAL A 144 5.68 -7.71 25.67
CA VAL A 144 5.63 -6.37 26.28
C VAL A 144 4.19 -5.97 26.54
N LEU A 145 3.89 -5.65 27.79
CA LEU A 145 2.65 -5.01 28.19
C LEU A 145 2.83 -3.48 28.08
N ILE A 146 2.03 -2.81 27.27
CA ILE A 146 2.12 -1.37 26.99
C ILE A 146 1.04 -0.66 27.78
N VAL A 147 1.44 0.06 28.84
CA VAL A 147 0.54 0.70 29.80
C VAL A 147 0.33 2.16 29.41
N LEU A 148 -0.93 2.61 29.38
CA LEU A 148 -1.29 4.00 29.16
C LEU A 148 -1.57 4.69 30.49
N ARG A 149 -0.76 5.68 30.85
CA ARG A 149 -0.97 6.49 32.07
C ARG A 149 -2.13 7.47 31.90
N PRO A 150 -2.75 7.92 32.99
CA PRO A 150 -3.78 8.97 32.93
C PRO A 150 -3.29 10.30 32.32
N SER A 151 -1.97 10.53 32.32
CA SER A 151 -1.34 11.68 31.66
C SER A 151 -1.27 11.58 30.14
N GLY A 152 -1.57 10.41 29.57
CA GLY A 152 -1.36 10.08 28.15
C GLY A 152 0.01 9.48 27.82
N ALA A 153 0.96 9.49 28.76
CA ALA A 153 2.27 8.88 28.57
C ALA A 153 2.17 7.34 28.56
N ILE A 154 3.09 6.71 27.86
CA ILE A 154 3.20 5.25 27.70
C ILE A 154 4.37 4.73 28.54
N ASP A 155 4.16 3.62 29.24
CA ASP A 155 5.19 2.81 29.88
C ASP A 155 5.16 1.40 29.31
N GLU A 156 6.29 0.69 29.39
CA GLU A 156 6.43 -0.69 28.95
C GLU A 156 6.88 -1.59 30.12
N LEU A 157 6.37 -2.82 30.12
CA LEU A 157 6.75 -3.88 31.05
C LEU A 157 6.99 -5.16 30.28
N GLU A 158 8.19 -5.73 30.37
CA GLU A 158 8.51 -7.03 29.78
C GLU A 158 8.07 -8.18 30.70
N GLY A 159 7.54 -9.26 30.10
CA GLY A 159 7.09 -10.46 30.79
C GLY A 159 6.48 -11.47 29.83
N ILE A 160 5.43 -12.17 30.27
CA ILE A 160 4.71 -13.16 29.45
C ILE A 160 3.22 -12.82 29.43
N ILE A 161 2.64 -12.68 28.24
CA ILE A 161 1.20 -12.53 28.03
C ILE A 161 0.59 -13.94 27.95
N GLU A 162 -0.16 -14.34 28.98
CA GLU A 162 -0.77 -15.68 29.02
C GLU A 162 -2.14 -15.70 28.34
N ARG A 163 -2.90 -14.58 28.45
CA ARG A 163 -4.27 -14.52 27.96
C ARG A 163 -4.74 -13.07 27.76
N VAL A 164 -5.57 -12.87 26.75
CA VAL A 164 -6.34 -11.63 26.52
C VAL A 164 -7.82 -11.98 26.60
N ASP A 165 -8.53 -11.40 27.57
CA ASP A 165 -9.97 -11.53 27.78
C ASP A 165 -10.68 -10.22 27.40
N GLU A 166 -12.03 -10.20 27.46
CA GLU A 166 -12.85 -9.03 27.13
C GLU A 166 -12.53 -7.78 27.99
N GLN A 167 -12.02 -7.97 29.21
CA GLN A 167 -11.80 -6.88 30.17
C GLN A 167 -10.37 -6.75 30.65
N ALA A 168 -9.54 -7.78 30.50
CA ALA A 168 -8.21 -7.81 31.09
C ALA A 168 -7.23 -8.65 30.28
N VAL A 169 -5.93 -8.34 30.44
CA VAL A 169 -4.80 -9.16 30.03
C VAL A 169 -4.26 -9.88 31.27
N THR A 170 -4.10 -11.20 31.22
CA THR A 170 -3.35 -11.94 32.22
C THR A 170 -1.87 -11.88 31.88
N PHE A 171 -1.13 -11.13 32.68
CA PHE A 171 0.31 -10.87 32.53
C PHE A 171 1.09 -11.58 33.63
N ASN A 172 2.11 -12.32 33.25
CA ASN A 172 3.02 -12.99 34.19
C ASN A 172 4.32 -12.19 34.28
N PHE A 173 4.57 -11.61 35.46
CA PHE A 173 5.76 -10.82 35.77
C PHE A 173 6.53 -11.52 36.89
N ASP A 174 7.74 -11.98 36.63
CA ASP A 174 8.62 -12.70 37.59
C ASP A 174 7.94 -13.90 38.28
N GLY A 175 6.98 -14.58 37.61
CA GLY A 175 6.24 -15.73 38.15
C GLY A 175 4.89 -15.37 38.76
N ASP A 176 4.62 -14.09 38.99
CA ASP A 176 3.34 -13.62 39.53
C ASP A 176 2.35 -13.32 38.37
N ARG A 177 1.15 -13.92 38.44
CA ARG A 177 0.07 -13.68 37.48
C ARG A 177 -0.78 -12.49 37.89
N ILE A 178 -0.73 -11.45 37.10
CA ILE A 178 -1.41 -10.19 37.36
C ILE A 178 -2.46 -9.96 36.29
N PRO A 179 -3.76 -9.85 36.61
CA PRO A 179 -4.78 -9.39 35.68
C PRO A 179 -4.69 -7.86 35.55
N VAL A 180 -4.43 -7.39 34.35
CA VAL A 180 -4.37 -5.95 34.04
C VAL A 180 -5.54 -5.57 33.16
N GLU A 181 -6.37 -4.62 33.64
CA GLU A 181 -7.55 -4.16 32.92
C GLU A 181 -7.19 -3.52 31.57
N LEU A 182 -7.92 -3.85 30.50
CA LEU A 182 -7.73 -3.24 29.18
C LEU A 182 -7.85 -1.70 29.20
N SER A 183 -8.63 -1.17 30.17
CA SER A 183 -8.79 0.27 30.37
C SER A 183 -7.48 1.00 30.72
N LYS A 184 -6.48 0.30 31.22
CA LYS A 184 -5.16 0.81 31.61
C LYS A 184 -4.10 0.60 30.53
N LEU A 185 -4.43 -0.05 29.43
CA LEU A 185 -3.48 -0.47 28.42
C LEU A 185 -3.64 0.32 27.10
N ALA A 186 -2.52 0.68 26.49
CA ALA A 186 -2.44 1.07 25.10
C ALA A 186 -2.52 -0.17 24.20
N GLY A 187 -1.80 -1.24 24.57
CA GLY A 187 -1.75 -2.48 23.84
C GLY A 187 -0.79 -3.51 24.43
N ILE A 188 -0.44 -4.48 23.62
CA ILE A 188 0.57 -5.51 23.89
C ILE A 188 1.43 -5.73 22.63
N LYS A 189 2.67 -6.15 22.85
CA LYS A 189 3.57 -6.69 21.82
C LYS A 189 3.90 -8.12 22.20
N LEU A 190 3.79 -9.03 21.24
CA LEU A 190 4.10 -10.44 21.44
C LEU A 190 5.44 -10.78 20.77
N LEU A 191 6.26 -11.52 21.48
CA LEU A 191 7.56 -11.94 20.97
C LEU A 191 7.37 -12.91 19.79
N LYS A 192 8.06 -12.65 18.68
CA LYS A 192 8.04 -13.55 17.54
C LYS A 192 8.71 -14.89 17.91
N PRO A 193 8.00 -16.04 17.79
CA PRO A 193 8.64 -17.33 17.99
C PRO A 193 9.81 -17.53 17.00
N GLY A 194 10.95 -17.99 17.50
CA GLY A 194 12.15 -18.19 16.66
C GLY A 194 11.96 -19.22 15.55
N SER A 195 10.97 -20.11 15.66
CA SER A 195 10.59 -21.10 14.64
C SER A 195 9.55 -20.58 13.64
N LEU A 196 9.04 -19.35 13.80
CA LEU A 196 7.99 -18.81 12.93
C LEU A 196 8.58 -18.33 11.61
N GLU A 197 8.33 -19.08 10.55
CA GLU A 197 8.65 -18.70 9.18
C GLU A 197 7.46 -17.99 8.55
N VAL A 198 7.72 -16.83 7.96
CA VAL A 198 6.73 -16.06 7.20
C VAL A 198 6.91 -16.35 5.72
N ALA A 199 5.92 -16.97 5.10
CA ALA A 199 5.96 -17.24 3.67
C ALA A 199 5.80 -15.95 2.86
N LYS A 200 6.33 -15.96 1.64
CA LYS A 200 6.25 -14.80 0.73
C LYS A 200 4.80 -14.50 0.38
N THR A 201 4.42 -13.23 0.50
CA THR A 201 3.14 -12.69 0.04
C THR A 201 3.10 -12.65 -1.48
N ILE A 202 2.00 -13.12 -2.07
CA ILE A 202 1.70 -12.99 -3.50
C ILE A 202 0.65 -11.91 -3.76
N CYS A 203 -0.22 -11.64 -2.77
CA CYS A 203 -1.30 -10.67 -2.89
C CYS A 203 -1.58 -9.99 -1.54
N GLN A 204 -1.76 -8.68 -1.57
CA GLN A 204 -2.33 -7.90 -0.48
C GLN A 204 -3.82 -7.72 -0.75
N ILE A 205 -4.66 -8.06 0.23
CA ILE A 205 -6.10 -7.92 0.14
C ILE A 205 -6.52 -6.76 1.05
N HIS A 206 -7.11 -5.74 0.47
CA HIS A 206 -7.72 -4.63 1.19
C HIS A 206 -9.23 -4.86 1.24
N ASP A 207 -9.79 -4.95 2.43
CA ASP A 207 -11.23 -5.07 2.58
C ASP A 207 -11.92 -3.74 2.92
N LEU A 208 -13.25 -3.68 2.77
CA LEU A 208 -14.04 -2.48 3.03
C LEU A 208 -14.11 -2.09 4.51
N GLN A 209 -13.62 -2.93 5.41
CA GLN A 209 -13.55 -2.69 6.85
C GLN A 209 -12.19 -2.16 7.30
N GLY A 210 -11.32 -1.82 6.33
CA GLY A 210 -10.00 -1.27 6.57
C GLY A 210 -8.95 -2.31 6.96
N ASN A 211 -9.24 -3.61 6.84
CA ASN A 211 -8.23 -4.63 7.10
C ASN A 211 -7.30 -4.78 5.90
N LEU A 212 -6.05 -5.10 6.20
CA LEU A 212 -5.01 -5.46 5.25
C LEU A 212 -4.57 -6.90 5.51
N TRP A 213 -4.67 -7.77 4.51
CA TRP A 213 -4.24 -9.15 4.61
C TRP A 213 -3.08 -9.44 3.67
N GLN A 214 -2.09 -10.19 4.15
CA GLN A 214 -0.95 -10.66 3.36
C GLN A 214 -1.22 -12.12 2.95
N ALA A 215 -1.66 -12.33 1.72
CA ALA A 215 -2.00 -13.66 1.22
C ALA A 215 -0.80 -14.31 0.50
N ARG A 216 -0.51 -15.58 0.83
CA ARG A 216 0.46 -16.42 0.14
C ARG A 216 -0.17 -17.38 -0.86
N ARG A 217 -1.45 -17.68 -0.70
CA ARG A 217 -2.30 -18.46 -1.59
C ARG A 217 -3.66 -17.85 -1.63
N LEU A 218 -4.33 -17.95 -2.77
CA LEU A 218 -5.69 -17.46 -2.92
C LEU A 218 -6.47 -18.29 -3.93
N THR A 219 -7.76 -18.44 -3.68
CA THR A 219 -8.70 -19.12 -4.56
C THR A 219 -10.02 -18.40 -4.55
N TRP A 220 -10.47 -17.99 -5.72
CA TRP A 220 -11.79 -17.41 -5.94
C TRP A 220 -12.46 -18.09 -7.12
N LYS A 221 -13.71 -18.47 -6.93
CA LYS A 221 -14.61 -18.90 -7.97
C LYS A 221 -15.88 -18.08 -7.90
N SER A 222 -16.34 -17.55 -9.02
CA SER A 222 -17.53 -16.70 -9.06
C SER A 222 -18.78 -17.37 -8.46
N GLU A 223 -18.91 -18.70 -8.62
CA GLU A 223 -20.03 -19.48 -8.08
C GLU A 223 -20.10 -19.46 -6.54
N GLU A 224 -18.99 -19.27 -5.86
CA GLU A 224 -18.91 -19.29 -4.38
C GLU A 224 -19.10 -17.88 -3.76
N ASN A 225 -19.10 -16.81 -4.56
CA ASN A 225 -19.18 -15.42 -4.13
C ASN A 225 -18.24 -15.07 -2.95
N SER A 226 -17.09 -15.73 -2.89
CA SER A 226 -16.12 -15.60 -1.82
C SER A 226 -14.69 -15.81 -2.30
N LEU A 227 -13.75 -15.13 -1.65
CA LEU A 227 -12.32 -15.32 -1.77
C LEU A 227 -11.81 -16.08 -0.54
N SER A 228 -11.25 -17.25 -0.76
CA SER A 228 -10.52 -17.99 0.27
C SER A 228 -9.02 -17.80 0.05
N PHE A 229 -8.31 -17.50 1.15
CA PHE A 229 -6.86 -17.32 1.09
C PHE A 229 -6.17 -17.85 2.35
N GLU A 230 -4.87 -18.07 2.22
CA GLU A 230 -4.00 -18.45 3.32
C GLU A 230 -3.01 -17.30 3.58
N THR A 231 -2.89 -16.87 4.84
CA THR A 231 -1.93 -15.82 5.23
C THR A 231 -0.48 -16.31 5.11
N GLY A 232 0.48 -15.40 5.16
CA GLY A 232 1.91 -15.72 5.20
C GLY A 232 2.31 -16.63 6.38
N LEU A 233 1.45 -16.71 7.40
CA LEU A 233 1.62 -17.50 8.63
C LEU A 233 0.82 -18.80 8.63
N GLY A 234 0.05 -19.07 7.56
CA GLY A 234 -0.74 -20.28 7.37
C GLY A 234 -2.10 -20.24 8.07
N ASP A 235 -2.64 -19.07 8.40
CA ASP A 235 -4.02 -18.92 8.81
C ASP A 235 -4.93 -18.89 7.57
N SER A 236 -6.03 -19.67 7.58
CA SER A 236 -6.98 -19.72 6.46
C SER A 236 -8.15 -18.78 6.72
N ILE A 237 -8.39 -17.87 5.79
CA ILE A 237 -9.42 -16.83 5.87
C ILE A 237 -10.32 -16.93 4.64
N THR A 238 -11.60 -16.65 4.81
CA THR A 238 -12.57 -16.52 3.71
C THR A 238 -13.32 -15.19 3.86
N LEU A 239 -13.36 -14.41 2.79
CA LEU A 239 -14.08 -13.13 2.68
C LEU A 239 -15.16 -13.23 1.62
N GLY A 240 -16.35 -12.69 1.86
CA GLY A 240 -17.32 -12.42 0.80
C GLY A 240 -16.79 -11.37 -0.16
N LEU A 241 -17.01 -11.54 -1.45
CA LEU A 241 -16.49 -10.60 -2.47
C LEU A 241 -17.01 -9.18 -2.28
N GLU A 242 -18.24 -9.04 -1.78
CA GLU A 242 -18.86 -7.76 -1.43
C GLU A 242 -18.13 -6.98 -0.33
N ASN A 243 -17.23 -7.64 0.41
CA ASN A 243 -16.43 -7.03 1.47
C ASN A 243 -15.01 -6.67 1.01
N ILE A 244 -14.63 -7.00 -0.22
CA ILE A 244 -13.28 -6.74 -0.74
C ILE A 244 -13.29 -5.45 -1.56
N GLN A 245 -12.39 -4.54 -1.23
CA GLN A 245 -12.17 -3.33 -1.99
C GLN A 245 -11.21 -3.60 -3.16
N GLN A 246 -10.03 -4.13 -2.85
CA GLN A 246 -8.94 -4.24 -3.80
C GLN A 246 -8.04 -5.42 -3.48
N LEU A 247 -7.57 -6.08 -4.54
CA LEU A 247 -6.45 -7.02 -4.50
C LEU A 247 -5.23 -6.34 -5.12
N ARG A 248 -4.11 -6.31 -4.41
CA ARG A 248 -2.81 -5.83 -4.90
C ARG A 248 -1.84 -6.99 -4.97
N PHE A 249 -1.41 -7.31 -6.16
CA PHE A 249 -0.45 -8.38 -6.34
C PHE A 249 0.95 -7.87 -6.02
N ALA A 250 1.57 -8.47 -5.01
CA ALA A 250 2.98 -8.25 -4.68
C ALA A 250 3.82 -8.91 -5.76
N SER A 251 3.97 -8.24 -6.88
CA SER A 251 4.86 -8.72 -7.92
C SER A 251 6.29 -8.59 -7.38
N SER A 252 6.91 -9.74 -7.07
CA SER A 252 8.36 -9.81 -6.84
C SER A 252 9.14 -9.32 -8.07
N ASN A 253 8.41 -8.98 -9.11
CA ASN A 253 8.90 -8.53 -10.40
C ASN A 253 8.88 -7.01 -10.53
N ILE A 254 8.30 -6.27 -9.56
CA ILE A 254 8.26 -4.81 -9.57
C ILE A 254 8.98 -4.24 -8.35
N ALA A 255 9.80 -3.21 -8.56
CA ALA A 255 10.31 -2.34 -7.53
C ALA A 255 10.03 -0.88 -7.91
N TYR A 256 9.32 -0.14 -7.05
CA TYR A 256 9.09 1.28 -7.31
C TYR A 256 10.34 2.10 -6.98
N LEU A 257 10.66 3.07 -7.84
CA LEU A 257 11.78 3.98 -7.62
C LEU A 257 11.65 4.75 -6.29
N SER A 258 10.43 5.04 -5.85
CA SER A 258 10.16 5.71 -4.58
C SER A 258 10.42 4.83 -3.36
N ASP A 259 10.35 3.49 -3.49
CA ASP A 259 10.64 2.54 -2.41
C ASP A 259 12.14 2.22 -2.32
N LEU A 260 12.91 2.55 -3.35
CA LEU A 260 14.35 2.34 -3.38
C LEU A 260 15.11 3.52 -2.78
N GLU A 261 16.25 3.22 -2.15
CA GLU A 261 17.21 4.24 -1.77
C GLU A 261 18.23 4.44 -2.88
N PRO A 262 18.35 5.65 -3.45
CA PRO A 262 19.35 5.93 -4.47
C PRO A 262 20.77 5.88 -3.88
N GLU A 263 21.73 5.34 -4.64
CA GLU A 263 23.17 5.39 -4.31
C GLU A 263 23.64 6.85 -4.21
N ARG A 264 23.04 7.73 -5.00
CA ARG A 264 23.27 9.18 -4.97
C ARG A 264 21.97 9.94 -5.25
N ALA A 265 21.67 10.93 -4.42
CA ALA A 265 20.63 11.93 -4.62
C ALA A 265 21.26 13.30 -4.40
N GLU A 266 21.48 14.05 -5.47
CA GLU A 266 22.13 15.36 -5.42
C GLU A 266 21.28 16.42 -6.10
N TRP A 267 20.95 17.47 -5.35
CA TRP A 267 20.36 18.68 -5.92
C TRP A 267 21.40 19.78 -5.99
N THR A 268 21.54 20.42 -7.16
CA THR A 268 22.47 21.52 -7.42
C THR A 268 21.69 22.79 -7.68
N PRO A 269 21.84 23.85 -6.85
CA PRO A 269 21.15 25.11 -7.08
C PRO A 269 21.73 25.85 -8.29
N TYR A 270 20.88 26.55 -9.05
CA TYR A 270 21.33 27.41 -10.16
C TYR A 270 22.23 28.56 -9.68
N LEU A 271 21.86 29.22 -8.57
CA LEU A 271 22.67 30.26 -7.95
C LEU A 271 23.40 29.70 -6.73
N THR A 272 24.73 29.71 -6.75
CA THR A 272 25.57 29.18 -5.68
C THR A 272 25.95 30.25 -4.66
N GLY A 273 25.36 30.19 -3.47
CA GLY A 273 25.77 30.96 -2.30
C GLY A 273 26.09 30.03 -1.11
N ARG A 274 27.30 30.12 -0.53
CA ARG A 274 27.79 29.19 0.52
C ARG A 274 26.88 29.11 1.77
N LEU A 275 26.18 30.17 2.14
CA LEU A 275 25.37 30.24 3.37
C LEU A 275 23.96 29.67 3.23
N ILE A 276 23.46 29.45 2.02
CA ILE A 276 22.09 29.05 1.74
C ILE A 276 22.01 27.54 1.43
N ARG A 277 23.13 26.94 1.07
CA ARG A 277 23.21 25.57 0.52
C ARG A 277 22.56 24.50 1.40
N ASN A 278 22.88 24.48 2.70
CA ASN A 278 22.43 23.38 3.57
C ASN A 278 20.92 23.38 3.86
N ARG A 279 20.30 24.55 3.96
CA ARG A 279 18.84 24.67 4.18
C ARG A 279 18.03 24.37 2.93
N LEU A 280 18.51 24.84 1.78
CA LEU A 280 17.83 24.60 0.50
C LEU A 280 17.97 23.16 0.04
N THR A 281 19.07 22.48 0.34
CA THR A 281 19.25 21.06 -0.02
C THR A 281 18.19 20.17 0.62
N GLN A 282 17.81 20.43 1.87
CA GLN A 282 16.72 19.69 2.54
C GLN A 282 15.34 20.06 1.96
N LEU A 283 15.11 21.35 1.67
CA LEU A 283 13.84 21.84 1.15
C LEU A 283 13.58 21.36 -0.30
N TYR A 284 14.65 21.16 -1.07
CA TYR A 284 14.59 20.76 -2.49
C TYR A 284 15.01 19.30 -2.71
N ALA A 285 15.09 18.53 -1.65
CA ALA A 285 15.29 17.09 -1.74
C ALA A 285 14.14 16.43 -2.55
N PRO A 286 14.41 15.32 -3.24
CA PRO A 286 13.37 14.51 -3.86
C PRO A 286 12.27 14.13 -2.87
N VAL A 287 11.01 14.27 -3.28
CA VAL A 287 9.86 13.89 -2.46
C VAL A 287 9.30 12.58 -2.99
N LYS A 288 9.10 11.61 -2.10
CA LYS A 288 8.59 10.28 -2.43
C LYS A 288 7.07 10.23 -2.22
N ASP A 289 6.34 9.67 -3.19
CA ASP A 289 4.90 9.36 -3.16
C ASP A 289 3.97 10.55 -2.88
N ARG A 290 4.48 11.77 -3.09
CA ARG A 290 3.75 13.03 -2.90
C ARG A 290 4.32 14.11 -3.81
N ASN A 291 3.56 15.19 -3.98
CA ASN A 291 4.08 16.41 -4.60
C ASN A 291 4.98 17.20 -3.62
N THR A 292 5.67 18.22 -4.10
CA THR A 292 6.60 19.04 -3.28
C THR A 292 5.94 19.82 -2.15
N ASN A 293 4.61 19.91 -2.12
CA ASN A 293 3.82 20.56 -1.06
C ASN A 293 3.20 19.56 -0.08
N GLY A 294 3.48 18.25 -0.25
CA GLY A 294 2.96 17.17 0.59
C GLY A 294 1.56 16.68 0.20
N GLY A 295 0.97 17.19 -0.88
CA GLY A 295 -0.29 16.73 -1.45
C GLY A 295 -0.12 15.56 -2.43
N GLU A 296 -1.16 15.25 -3.18
CA GLU A 296 -1.17 14.19 -4.18
C GLU A 296 -0.20 14.46 -5.33
N LEU A 297 0.37 13.39 -5.89
CA LEU A 297 1.24 13.45 -7.06
C LEU A 297 0.37 13.36 -8.30
N ILE A 298 0.20 14.48 -9.01
CA ILE A 298 -0.68 14.61 -10.16
C ILE A 298 0.14 14.90 -11.41
N ILE A 299 -0.17 14.24 -12.53
CA ILE A 299 0.39 14.50 -13.85
C ILE A 299 -0.77 14.56 -14.85
N GLY A 300 -1.00 15.72 -15.46
CA GLY A 300 -2.23 15.95 -16.22
C GLY A 300 -3.48 15.77 -15.37
N GLU A 301 -4.36 14.86 -15.76
CA GLU A 301 -5.58 14.53 -15.02
C GLU A 301 -5.44 13.27 -14.12
N GLN A 302 -4.25 12.64 -14.11
CA GLN A 302 -4.02 11.39 -13.38
C GLN A 302 -3.34 11.63 -12.04
N THR A 303 -3.86 10.97 -10.99
CA THR A 303 -3.27 10.91 -9.65
C THR A 303 -2.50 9.61 -9.48
N PHE A 304 -1.29 9.70 -8.93
CA PHE A 304 -0.40 8.57 -8.70
C PHE A 304 -0.15 8.38 -7.22
N SER A 305 -0.31 7.16 -6.72
CA SER A 305 -0.01 6.79 -5.33
C SER A 305 1.48 6.50 -5.10
N LYS A 306 2.22 6.21 -6.18
CA LYS A 306 3.66 5.93 -6.18
C LYS A 306 4.37 6.85 -7.16
N GLY A 307 5.55 7.36 -6.76
CA GLY A 307 6.34 8.18 -7.65
C GLY A 307 7.30 9.14 -6.95
N LEU A 308 7.88 10.04 -7.71
CA LEU A 308 8.87 11.01 -7.25
C LEU A 308 8.50 12.41 -7.73
N SER A 309 8.67 13.42 -6.87
CA SER A 309 8.60 14.82 -7.25
C SER A 309 9.99 15.45 -7.12
N LEU A 310 10.49 16.02 -8.22
CA LEU A 310 11.87 16.46 -8.39
C LEU A 310 11.93 17.92 -8.85
N ARG A 311 12.98 18.62 -8.45
CA ARG A 311 13.30 19.97 -8.93
C ARG A 311 14.55 19.96 -9.81
N SER A 312 14.70 20.89 -10.75
CA SER A 312 15.99 21.12 -11.43
C SER A 312 17.00 21.77 -10.46
N LYS A 313 18.27 21.47 -10.47
CA LYS A 313 18.93 20.33 -11.08
C LYS A 313 19.03 19.20 -10.04
N THR A 314 18.29 18.14 -10.23
CA THR A 314 18.40 16.95 -9.39
C THR A 314 18.95 15.79 -10.20
N GLU A 315 19.91 15.06 -9.64
CA GLU A 315 20.41 13.80 -10.16
C GLU A 315 20.19 12.69 -9.14
N LEU A 316 19.49 11.64 -9.56
CA LEU A 316 19.29 10.39 -8.81
C LEU A 316 20.06 9.28 -9.50
N VAL A 317 20.81 8.47 -8.74
CA VAL A 317 21.49 7.28 -9.25
C VAL A 317 21.05 6.09 -8.43
N TYR A 318 20.45 5.12 -9.09
CA TYR A 318 20.05 3.84 -8.49
C TYR A 318 21.02 2.74 -8.90
N ARG A 319 21.44 1.93 -7.94
CA ARG A 319 22.15 0.69 -8.22
C ARG A 319 21.13 -0.41 -8.41
N LEU A 320 21.09 -1.00 -9.61
CA LEU A 320 20.18 -2.07 -9.95
C LEU A 320 20.83 -3.44 -9.75
N THR A 321 20.00 -4.44 -9.46
CA THR A 321 20.35 -5.85 -9.58
C THR A 321 20.10 -6.30 -11.02
N ASP A 322 20.75 -7.39 -11.46
CA ASP A 322 20.70 -7.89 -12.86
C ASP A 322 19.32 -8.48 -13.26
N GLU A 323 18.30 -8.30 -12.41
CA GLU A 323 16.99 -8.92 -12.59
C GLU A 323 15.99 -8.02 -13.32
N PHE A 324 16.23 -6.71 -13.39
CA PHE A 324 15.30 -5.77 -14.01
C PHE A 324 15.57 -5.59 -15.49
N ASN A 325 14.49 -5.69 -16.29
CA ASN A 325 14.54 -5.61 -17.74
C ASN A 325 13.90 -4.32 -18.28
N HIS A 326 12.91 -3.77 -17.57
CA HIS A 326 12.17 -2.57 -17.99
C HIS A 326 12.09 -1.52 -16.89
N LEU A 327 12.18 -0.24 -17.29
CA LEU A 327 11.77 0.91 -16.49
C LEU A 327 10.51 1.50 -17.10
N HIS A 328 9.41 1.41 -16.38
CA HIS A 328 8.15 2.05 -16.75
C HIS A 328 7.91 3.26 -15.85
N LEU A 329 7.53 4.41 -16.42
CA LEU A 329 7.14 5.60 -15.66
C LEU A 329 6.33 6.59 -16.53
N THR A 330 5.54 7.42 -15.87
CA THR A 330 4.91 8.59 -16.46
C THR A 330 5.62 9.86 -15.97
N ALA A 331 6.10 10.70 -16.89
CA ALA A 331 6.77 11.95 -16.57
C ALA A 331 5.94 13.15 -17.05
N GLY A 332 5.82 14.17 -16.23
CA GLY A 332 5.14 15.42 -16.58
C GLY A 332 5.49 16.55 -15.63
N LEU A 333 5.26 17.80 -16.05
CA LEU A 333 5.39 18.94 -15.17
C LEU A 333 4.35 18.86 -14.05
N ALA A 334 4.78 19.12 -12.82
CA ALA A 334 3.86 19.24 -11.70
C ALA A 334 2.88 20.39 -11.90
N GLU A 335 1.65 20.25 -11.46
CA GLU A 335 0.61 21.29 -11.57
C GLU A 335 1.06 22.61 -10.92
N GLU A 336 1.86 22.53 -9.87
CA GLU A 336 2.42 23.71 -9.17
C GLU A 336 3.37 24.55 -10.02
N SER A 337 3.94 23.99 -11.09
CA SER A 337 4.75 24.76 -12.07
C SER A 337 3.91 25.80 -12.81
N LYS A 338 2.58 25.60 -12.89
CA LYS A 338 1.61 26.52 -13.54
C LYS A 338 2.04 26.95 -14.94
N GLY A 339 2.56 26.00 -15.72
CA GLY A 339 3.03 26.24 -17.08
C GLY A 339 4.28 27.13 -17.18
N ARG A 340 5.05 27.31 -16.10
CA ARG A 340 6.30 28.09 -16.10
C ARG A 340 7.56 27.24 -16.16
N GLY A 341 7.44 25.93 -16.00
CA GLY A 341 8.57 25.01 -16.06
C GLY A 341 9.11 24.86 -17.49
N HIS A 342 10.41 24.70 -17.59
CA HIS A 342 11.10 24.33 -18.83
C HIS A 342 12.35 23.54 -18.46
N LEU A 343 12.21 22.23 -18.32
CA LEU A 343 13.26 21.35 -17.85
C LEU A 343 13.61 20.28 -18.88
N GLU A 344 14.80 19.71 -18.76
CA GLU A 344 15.26 18.58 -19.56
C GLU A 344 15.29 17.33 -18.67
N LEU A 345 14.55 16.29 -19.05
CA LEU A 345 14.60 14.99 -18.42
C LEU A 345 15.59 14.09 -19.17
N ILE A 346 16.59 13.57 -18.46
CA ILE A 346 17.62 12.68 -19.01
C ILE A 346 17.63 11.40 -18.19
N ILE A 347 17.51 10.25 -18.85
CA ILE A 347 17.61 8.93 -18.23
C ILE A 347 18.76 8.16 -18.90
N LEU A 348 19.72 7.71 -18.08
CA LEU A 348 20.89 6.96 -18.54
C LEU A 348 20.93 5.59 -17.88
N GLY A 349 21.31 4.55 -18.63
CA GLY A 349 21.70 3.23 -18.12
C GLY A 349 23.19 2.99 -18.37
N ASP A 350 24.02 2.86 -17.32
CA ASP A 350 25.48 2.71 -17.41
C ASP A 350 26.14 3.72 -18.35
N ASN A 351 25.73 4.99 -18.28
CA ASN A 351 26.12 6.11 -19.17
C ASN A 351 25.56 6.05 -20.62
N ARG A 352 24.81 5.02 -20.99
CA ARG A 352 24.08 4.98 -22.26
C ARG A 352 22.79 5.80 -22.11
N GLN A 353 22.55 6.73 -23.02
CA GLN A 353 21.29 7.48 -23.03
C GLN A 353 20.13 6.54 -23.40
N LEU A 354 19.17 6.42 -22.48
CA LEU A 354 17.93 5.67 -22.69
C LEU A 354 16.82 6.61 -23.11
N PHE A 355 16.78 7.81 -22.50
CA PHE A 355 15.78 8.83 -22.81
C PHE A 355 16.37 10.22 -22.59
N LYS A 356 15.93 11.18 -23.40
CA LYS A 356 16.26 12.61 -23.25
C LYS A 356 15.22 13.44 -23.99
N ASP A 357 14.52 14.30 -23.27
CA ASP A 357 13.53 15.23 -23.88
C ASP A 357 13.30 16.45 -22.96
N PHE A 358 12.76 17.52 -23.55
CA PHE A 358 12.31 18.70 -22.82
C PHE A 358 10.83 18.60 -22.49
N LEU A 359 10.48 18.98 -21.25
CA LEU A 359 9.11 19.20 -20.83
C LEU A 359 8.93 20.70 -20.58
N THR A 360 7.97 21.29 -21.28
CA THR A 360 7.80 22.75 -21.33
C THR A 360 6.36 23.19 -21.06
N ASP A 361 5.43 22.26 -21.16
CA ASP A 361 4.00 22.47 -20.95
C ASP A 361 3.43 21.40 -20.01
N PRO A 362 2.44 21.71 -19.16
CA PRO A 362 1.74 20.70 -18.36
C PRO A 362 1.12 19.56 -19.16
N GLU A 363 0.81 19.79 -20.44
CA GLU A 363 0.30 18.77 -21.35
C GLU A 363 1.43 17.90 -21.96
N ASP A 364 2.70 18.25 -21.74
CA ASP A 364 3.87 17.47 -22.15
C ASP A 364 4.04 16.23 -21.27
N ILE A 365 3.13 15.26 -21.40
CA ILE A 365 3.19 14.00 -20.66
C ILE A 365 3.97 12.97 -21.48
N ARG A 366 4.90 12.26 -20.83
CA ARG A 366 5.70 11.17 -21.41
C ARG A 366 5.44 9.89 -20.64
N VAL A 367 4.77 8.93 -21.27
CA VAL A 367 4.68 7.54 -20.78
C VAL A 367 5.86 6.80 -21.39
N LEU A 368 6.75 6.33 -20.53
CA LEU A 368 8.01 5.70 -20.93
C LEU A 368 8.02 4.23 -20.53
N ASP A 369 8.44 3.38 -21.46
CA ASP A 369 8.81 1.99 -21.24
C ASP A 369 10.20 1.78 -21.85
N LEU A 370 11.21 1.73 -21.00
CA LEU A 370 12.62 1.72 -21.39
C LEU A 370 13.25 0.37 -21.10
N ASP A 371 13.90 -0.23 -22.09
CA ASP A 371 14.73 -1.44 -21.92
C ASP A 371 15.99 -1.10 -21.12
N ILE A 372 16.07 -1.65 -19.91
CA ILE A 372 17.18 -1.54 -18.98
C ILE A 372 17.87 -2.88 -18.74
N THR A 373 17.67 -3.85 -19.62
CA THR A 373 18.31 -5.17 -19.52
C THR A 373 19.84 -5.03 -19.37
N GLY A 374 20.38 -5.61 -18.30
CA GLY A 374 21.81 -5.58 -17.98
C GLY A 374 22.34 -4.24 -17.46
N VAL A 375 21.49 -3.22 -17.26
CA VAL A 375 21.86 -1.95 -16.66
C VAL A 375 22.14 -2.13 -15.16
N ARG A 376 23.32 -1.71 -14.71
CA ARG A 376 23.71 -1.76 -13.28
C ARG A 376 23.52 -0.45 -12.55
N ARG A 377 23.57 0.66 -13.26
CA ARG A 377 23.35 2.00 -12.71
C ARG A 377 22.36 2.76 -13.59
N LEU A 378 21.22 3.04 -13.01
CA LEU A 378 20.18 3.89 -13.62
C LEU A 378 20.35 5.30 -13.07
N SER A 379 20.61 6.28 -13.96
CA SER A 379 20.67 7.70 -13.60
C SER A 379 19.45 8.43 -14.16
N ILE A 380 18.78 9.20 -13.32
CA ILE A 380 17.67 10.08 -13.69
C ILE A 380 18.08 11.50 -13.34
N THR A 381 18.15 12.37 -14.34
CA THR A 381 18.56 13.78 -14.17
C THR A 381 17.43 14.68 -14.68
N VAL A 382 17.03 15.62 -13.83
CA VAL A 382 16.18 16.74 -14.19
C VAL A 382 17.10 17.97 -14.31
N ASP A 383 17.42 18.38 -15.54
CA ASP A 383 18.33 19.51 -15.78
C ASP A 383 17.56 20.80 -16.09
N TYR A 384 18.27 21.91 -16.04
CA TYR A 384 17.72 23.23 -16.37
C TYR A 384 17.35 23.33 -17.84
N GLY A 385 16.27 24.05 -18.11
CA GLY A 385 15.93 24.49 -19.46
C GLY A 385 16.31 25.94 -19.75
N LYS A 386 15.47 26.64 -20.50
CA LYS A 386 15.76 28.01 -20.97
C LYS A 386 15.49 29.10 -19.96
N ASN A 387 14.70 28.84 -18.90
CA ASN A 387 14.20 29.81 -17.93
C ASN A 387 14.84 29.66 -16.54
N LEU A 388 16.07 29.15 -16.48
CA LEU A 388 16.82 28.83 -15.26
C LEU A 388 16.17 27.64 -14.51
N ASP A 389 15.81 27.81 -13.24
CA ASP A 389 15.11 26.83 -12.38
C ASP A 389 13.67 27.26 -12.04
N ILE A 390 13.12 28.24 -12.77
CA ILE A 390 11.82 28.85 -12.45
C ILE A 390 10.68 27.91 -12.85
N GLY A 391 9.99 27.34 -11.86
CA GLY A 391 8.85 26.45 -12.10
C GLY A 391 9.24 25.05 -12.56
N ASP A 392 10.52 24.71 -12.50
CA ASP A 392 11.04 23.39 -12.90
C ASP A 392 10.73 22.35 -11.83
N LEU A 393 9.49 21.88 -11.84
CA LEU A 393 8.98 20.81 -11.00
C LEU A 393 8.54 19.65 -11.88
N LEU A 394 9.20 18.52 -11.75
CA LEU A 394 8.89 17.27 -12.45
C LEU A 394 8.24 16.29 -11.51
N ASN A 395 7.14 15.71 -11.91
CA ASN A 395 6.57 14.52 -11.31
C ASN A 395 6.89 13.30 -12.19
N LEU A 396 7.33 12.22 -11.54
CA LEU A 396 7.51 10.89 -12.12
C LEU A 396 6.50 9.97 -11.44
N GLY A 397 5.35 9.74 -12.09
CA GLY A 397 4.29 8.87 -11.59
C GLY A 397 4.54 7.41 -11.97
N ASP A 398 4.20 6.49 -11.06
CA ASP A 398 4.27 5.04 -11.24
C ASP A 398 5.64 4.54 -11.75
N GLY A 399 6.71 5.23 -11.30
CA GLY A 399 8.09 4.88 -11.66
C GLY A 399 8.48 3.52 -11.11
N LYS A 400 8.49 2.49 -11.95
CA LYS A 400 8.71 1.09 -11.56
C LYS A 400 9.74 0.41 -12.45
N LEU A 401 10.57 -0.38 -11.79
CA LEU A 401 11.51 -1.34 -12.39
C LEU A 401 10.80 -2.69 -12.47
N ILE A 402 10.80 -3.32 -13.63
CA ILE A 402 10.12 -4.59 -13.92
C ILE A 402 11.17 -5.62 -14.31
N LYS A 403 11.07 -6.85 -13.73
CA LYS A 403 11.95 -8.00 -14.04
C LYS A 403 11.57 -8.68 -15.34
#